data_cd863819139350634f0eec9e8e760471
#
_entry.id   cd863819139350634f0eec9e8e760471
#
_cell.length_a   1.000
_cell.length_b   1.000
_cell.length_c   1.000
_cell.angle_alpha   90.00
_cell.angle_beta   90.00
_cell.angle_gamma   90.00
#
_symmetry.space_group_name_H-M   'P 1'
#
loop_
_entity.id
_entity.type
_entity.pdbx_description
1 polymer ?
#
loop_
_entity_poly.entity_id
_entity_poly.type
_entity_poly.pdbx_seq_one_letter_code
_entity_poly.pdbx_strand_id
1 'polypeptide(L)'
;MKVSTSSTPPTSPVVPARSGTVPAQTRAVATPLTGVDPARWPDVAAQPRTSALRTAVAERLVRRALSRLPLRARLSGRDSIGLGGPLMEIRRPDAFFRRIGAGGLVGFGESYMAGEWDSPDLVGVLSVLAGNAADLVPARLQKLRGLWALRQPASQANTPEGSRDNISHHYDLSNDLFSLFLDDTLTYSSAVFRGFPAEHDLLPAAQHRKIDLLLDLARVGPGTELLEIGTGWGELAIRAAERGARVTTLTLSREQRELARGRIREAGHEDRVDVRLCDYRDVTGEYDAIVSVEMIEAVGEEFWPVYFRTLERCLAPGGRIALQAITMPDDRMLASRSTYTWIQKYIFPGGLLPSTEAVERVTTAHTGLRTRQRSTFGMHYAETLRLWRERFEERAAQVDALGFDATFRRMWTFYLAYSEAGFRSGYLDVQQLLLTREDTA
;
A
#
# COMPACT_ATOMS: atom_id res chain seq x y z
N MET A 1 47.44 -16.74 39.60
CA MET A 1 47.59 -15.47 38.90
C MET A 1 46.60 -15.47 37.73
N LYS A 2 45.40 -14.83 37.94
CA LYS A 2 44.34 -14.74 36.95
C LYS A 2 44.53 -13.43 36.19
N VAL A 3 44.70 -13.50 34.85
CA VAL A 3 44.65 -12.32 34.00
C VAL A 3 43.34 -12.35 33.26
N SER A 4 42.48 -11.39 33.62
CA SER A 4 41.22 -11.12 32.95
C SER A 4 41.46 -10.14 31.80
N THR A 5 41.17 -10.52 30.58
CA THR A 5 41.18 -9.61 29.41
C THR A 5 39.73 -9.31 29.02
N SER A 6 39.27 -8.08 29.37
CA SER A 6 38.02 -7.52 28.86
C SER A 6 38.24 -6.95 27.47
N SER A 7 37.56 -7.48 26.46
CA SER A 7 37.54 -6.92 25.13
C SER A 7 36.31 -6.04 24.95
N THR A 8 36.53 -4.75 24.79
CA THR A 8 35.55 -3.74 24.40
C THR A 8 35.29 -3.85 22.90
N PRO A 9 34.05 -3.78 22.40
CA PRO A 9 33.77 -3.75 20.95
C PRO A 9 34.12 -2.40 20.34
N PRO A 10 34.54 -2.33 19.08
CA PRO A 10 34.93 -1.10 18.42
C PRO A 10 33.70 -0.23 18.11
N THR A 11 33.79 1.02 18.49
CA THR A 11 32.85 2.09 18.13
C THR A 11 33.00 2.42 16.64
N SER A 12 31.94 2.28 15.86
CA SER A 12 31.85 2.73 14.48
C SER A 12 31.85 4.27 14.42
N PRO A 13 32.52 4.88 13.44
CA PRO A 13 32.54 6.35 13.30
C PRO A 13 31.19 6.84 12.78
N VAL A 14 30.62 7.82 13.48
CA VAL A 14 29.45 8.60 13.05
C VAL A 14 29.89 9.48 11.89
N VAL A 15 29.40 9.21 10.68
CA VAL A 15 29.54 10.07 9.51
C VAL A 15 28.50 11.18 9.62
N PRO A 16 28.87 12.47 9.58
CA PRO A 16 27.90 13.57 9.63
C PRO A 16 27.05 13.57 8.35
N ALA A 17 25.73 13.60 8.53
CA ALA A 17 24.76 13.74 7.45
C ALA A 17 25.01 15.07 6.71
N ARG A 18 25.43 14.98 5.45
CA ARG A 18 25.40 16.12 4.54
C ARG A 18 23.94 16.38 4.17
N SER A 19 23.40 17.50 4.62
CA SER A 19 22.12 18.06 4.16
C SER A 19 22.27 18.54 2.71
N GLY A 20 22.15 17.62 1.77
CA GLY A 20 21.97 17.92 0.36
C GLY A 20 20.49 18.22 0.13
N THR A 21 20.12 19.48 0.02
CA THR A 21 18.83 19.90 -0.54
C THR A 21 18.81 19.48 -2.01
N VAL A 22 18.11 18.39 -2.32
CA VAL A 22 17.75 18.03 -3.71
C VAL A 22 16.86 19.16 -4.23
N PRO A 23 17.21 19.81 -5.36
CA PRO A 23 16.35 20.83 -5.94
C PRO A 23 15.01 20.19 -6.29
N ALA A 24 13.92 20.69 -5.71
CA ALA A 24 12.56 20.30 -6.10
C ALA A 24 12.41 20.57 -7.61
N GLN A 25 12.27 19.52 -8.39
CA GLN A 25 11.88 19.66 -9.79
C GLN A 25 10.51 20.34 -9.81
N THR A 26 10.49 21.59 -10.26
CA THR A 26 9.27 22.37 -10.41
C THR A 26 8.45 21.74 -11.53
N ARG A 27 7.51 20.91 -11.15
CA ARG A 27 6.53 20.32 -12.08
C ARG A 27 5.75 21.45 -12.74
N ALA A 28 5.72 21.48 -14.06
CA ALA A 28 4.83 22.38 -14.80
C ALA A 28 3.40 22.18 -14.31
N VAL A 29 2.73 23.24 -13.90
CA VAL A 29 1.33 23.21 -13.44
C VAL A 29 0.47 22.61 -14.55
N ALA A 30 -0.09 21.44 -14.32
CA ALA A 30 -0.87 20.72 -15.32
C ALA A 30 -2.04 21.59 -15.83
N THR A 31 -2.26 21.58 -17.15
CA THR A 31 -3.37 22.26 -17.80
C THR A 31 -4.70 21.88 -17.14
N PRO A 32 -5.63 22.82 -16.93
CA PRO A 32 -6.93 22.52 -16.33
C PRO A 32 -7.62 21.41 -17.12
N LEU A 33 -8.11 20.36 -16.44
CA LEU A 33 -8.90 19.30 -17.08
C LEU A 33 -10.15 19.90 -17.70
N THR A 34 -10.27 19.81 -19.01
CA THR A 34 -11.51 20.05 -19.73
C THR A 34 -12.34 18.77 -19.70
N GLY A 35 -13.30 18.71 -18.76
CA GLY A 35 -14.32 17.66 -18.69
C GLY A 35 -13.84 16.29 -18.17
N VAL A 36 -14.36 15.89 -17.00
CA VAL A 36 -14.34 14.49 -16.53
C VAL A 36 -15.45 13.74 -17.26
N ASP A 37 -15.14 12.57 -17.84
CA ASP A 37 -16.13 11.72 -18.49
C ASP A 37 -17.17 11.21 -17.47
N PRO A 38 -18.46 11.62 -17.56
CA PRO A 38 -19.48 11.22 -16.61
C PRO A 38 -19.90 9.75 -16.73
N ALA A 39 -19.67 9.12 -17.88
CA ALA A 39 -19.98 7.70 -18.07
C ALA A 39 -18.96 6.82 -17.33
N ARG A 40 -17.70 7.24 -17.34
CA ARG A 40 -16.60 6.50 -16.70
C ARG A 40 -16.42 6.89 -15.22
N TRP A 41 -16.63 8.17 -14.89
CA TRP A 41 -16.37 8.73 -13.56
C TRP A 41 -17.59 9.51 -13.03
N PRO A 42 -18.76 8.87 -12.85
CA PRO A 42 -20.01 9.59 -12.50
C PRO A 42 -19.86 10.40 -11.21
N ASP A 43 -19.23 9.85 -10.16
CA ASP A 43 -19.06 10.53 -8.87
C ASP A 43 -18.04 11.68 -8.92
N VAL A 44 -17.09 11.62 -9.85
CA VAL A 44 -16.08 12.67 -10.04
C VAL A 44 -16.59 13.77 -10.95
N ALA A 45 -17.35 13.42 -12.00
CA ALA A 45 -17.95 14.38 -12.93
C ALA A 45 -19.05 15.20 -12.27
N ALA A 46 -19.92 14.56 -11.49
CA ALA A 46 -21.02 15.23 -10.81
C ALA A 46 -20.57 15.95 -9.54
N GLN A 47 -21.13 17.13 -9.29
CA GLN A 47 -21.02 17.75 -7.97
C GLN A 47 -22.00 17.07 -7.01
N PRO A 48 -21.54 16.60 -5.84
CA PRO A 48 -22.41 15.89 -4.91
C PRO A 48 -23.48 16.82 -4.35
N ARG A 49 -24.68 16.26 -4.11
CA ARG A 49 -25.76 16.96 -3.43
C ARG A 49 -25.43 17.07 -1.94
N THR A 50 -25.28 18.27 -1.44
CA THR A 50 -25.07 18.55 -0.01
C THR A 50 -25.75 19.85 0.37
N SER A 51 -26.14 20.00 1.64
CA SER A 51 -26.74 21.25 2.12
C SER A 51 -25.70 22.37 2.22
N ALA A 52 -26.11 23.61 2.02
CA ALA A 52 -25.25 24.79 2.18
C ALA A 52 -24.61 24.84 3.58
N LEU A 53 -25.34 24.42 4.62
CA LEU A 53 -24.83 24.35 6.00
C LEU A 53 -23.66 23.35 6.12
N ARG A 54 -23.80 22.15 5.55
CA ARG A 54 -22.71 21.16 5.58
C ARG A 54 -21.46 21.65 4.84
N THR A 55 -21.65 22.30 3.69
CA THR A 55 -20.55 22.91 2.93
C THR A 55 -19.85 24.00 3.74
N ALA A 56 -20.59 24.92 4.37
CA ALA A 56 -20.03 25.98 5.19
C ALA A 56 -19.29 25.45 6.43
N VAL A 57 -19.83 24.41 7.07
CA VAL A 57 -19.15 23.74 8.19
C VAL A 57 -17.85 23.08 7.73
N ALA A 58 -17.86 22.37 6.60
CA ALA A 58 -16.68 21.77 6.03
C ALA A 58 -15.61 22.81 5.69
N GLU A 59 -16.00 23.90 5.03
CA GLU A 59 -15.10 25.01 4.72
C GLU A 59 -14.46 25.60 5.99
N ARG A 60 -15.26 25.89 7.02
CA ARG A 60 -14.75 26.44 8.28
C ARG A 60 -13.76 25.49 8.96
N LEU A 61 -14.05 24.18 8.99
CA LEU A 61 -13.18 23.18 9.58
C LEU A 61 -11.87 23.03 8.80
N VAL A 62 -11.95 22.92 7.47
CA VAL A 62 -10.78 22.80 6.60
C VAL A 62 -9.91 24.05 6.69
N ARG A 63 -10.46 25.26 6.59
CA ARG A 63 -9.69 26.51 6.75
C ARG A 63 -9.00 26.58 8.10
N ARG A 64 -9.69 26.18 9.18
CA ARG A 64 -9.10 26.12 10.52
C ARG A 64 -7.97 25.10 10.62
N ALA A 65 -8.12 23.92 10.00
CA ALA A 65 -7.06 22.91 9.96
C ALA A 65 -5.85 23.44 9.17
N LEU A 66 -6.07 23.90 7.94
CA LEU A 66 -5.02 24.44 7.07
C LEU A 66 -4.23 25.58 7.71
N SER A 67 -4.89 26.49 8.48
CA SER A 67 -4.21 27.61 9.13
C SER A 67 -3.21 27.20 10.22
N ARG A 68 -3.19 25.94 10.65
CA ARG A 68 -2.32 25.40 11.71
C ARG A 68 -1.25 24.45 11.17
N LEU A 69 -1.31 24.15 9.87
CA LEU A 69 -0.42 23.17 9.25
C LEU A 69 0.78 23.86 8.58
N PRO A 70 1.96 23.19 8.56
CA PRO A 70 3.13 23.66 7.84
C PRO A 70 3.00 23.42 6.33
N LEU A 71 1.97 24.00 5.72
CA LEU A 71 1.72 24.06 4.29
C LEU A 71 1.17 25.44 3.90
N ARG A 72 1.13 25.73 2.60
CA ARG A 72 0.51 26.94 2.04
C ARG A 72 -0.68 26.54 1.19
N ALA A 73 -1.90 26.87 1.63
CA ALA A 73 -3.10 26.68 0.83
C ALA A 73 -3.51 27.99 0.16
N ARG A 74 -3.52 28.04 -1.18
CA ARG A 74 -3.94 29.19 -1.98
C ARG A 74 -5.33 28.91 -2.55
N LEU A 75 -6.26 29.80 -2.33
CA LEU A 75 -7.64 29.66 -2.81
C LEU A 75 -7.88 30.64 -3.99
N SER A 76 -8.14 30.09 -5.19
CA SER A 76 -8.40 30.87 -6.42
C SER A 76 -7.40 32.03 -6.65
N GLY A 77 -6.11 31.78 -6.38
CA GLY A 77 -5.06 32.78 -6.58
C GLY A 77 -4.97 33.90 -5.52
N ARG A 78 -5.80 33.85 -4.47
CA ARG A 78 -5.76 34.82 -3.35
C ARG A 78 -4.68 34.48 -2.31
N ASP A 79 -4.59 35.27 -1.24
CA ASP A 79 -3.65 35.08 -0.16
C ASP A 79 -3.66 33.64 0.39
N SER A 80 -2.49 33.14 0.73
CA SER A 80 -2.34 31.78 1.22
C SER A 80 -2.68 31.67 2.71
N ILE A 81 -3.28 30.54 3.09
CA ILE A 81 -3.53 30.12 4.46
C ILE A 81 -2.49 29.07 4.84
N GLY A 82 -2.04 29.06 6.10
CA GLY A 82 -1.11 28.08 6.65
C GLY A 82 0.21 28.69 7.11
N LEU A 83 1.09 27.84 7.64
CA LEU A 83 2.34 28.23 8.30
C LEU A 83 3.56 28.25 7.36
N GLY A 84 3.37 28.09 6.05
CA GLY A 84 4.44 27.91 5.08
C GLY A 84 4.72 26.45 4.79
N GLY A 85 5.51 26.15 3.75
CA GLY A 85 5.81 24.77 3.31
C GLY A 85 5.24 24.45 1.93
N PRO A 86 4.90 23.19 1.62
CA PRO A 86 4.42 22.79 0.30
C PRO A 86 3.13 23.52 -0.08
N LEU A 87 2.98 23.82 -1.36
CA LEU A 87 1.85 24.58 -1.88
C LEU A 87 0.69 23.66 -2.28
N MET A 88 -0.50 23.93 -1.74
CA MET A 88 -1.78 23.37 -2.16
C MET A 88 -2.58 24.45 -2.87
N GLU A 89 -2.85 24.31 -4.16
CA GLU A 89 -3.67 25.23 -4.94
C GLU A 89 -5.11 24.76 -5.04
N ILE A 90 -6.02 25.37 -4.29
CA ILE A 90 -7.47 25.12 -4.39
C ILE A 90 -8.01 26.02 -5.49
N ARG A 91 -8.16 25.45 -6.68
CA ARG A 91 -8.56 26.16 -7.91
C ARG A 91 -10.04 26.48 -7.95
N ARG A 92 -10.88 25.56 -7.44
CA ARG A 92 -12.35 25.67 -7.39
C ARG A 92 -12.86 25.48 -5.96
N PRO A 93 -12.74 26.50 -5.09
CA PRO A 93 -13.03 26.36 -3.66
C PRO A 93 -14.45 25.86 -3.35
N ASP A 94 -15.49 26.40 -4.04
CA ASP A 94 -16.88 26.02 -3.81
C ASP A 94 -17.13 24.54 -4.10
N ALA A 95 -16.56 24.03 -5.19
CA ALA A 95 -16.65 22.63 -5.57
C ALA A 95 -15.89 21.73 -4.57
N PHE A 96 -14.66 22.12 -4.22
CA PHE A 96 -13.80 21.44 -3.26
C PHE A 96 -14.49 21.31 -1.88
N PHE A 97 -14.99 22.41 -1.30
CA PHE A 97 -15.64 22.35 0.00
C PHE A 97 -16.98 21.59 -0.03
N ARG A 98 -17.69 21.64 -1.16
CA ARG A 98 -18.90 20.84 -1.36
C ARG A 98 -18.62 19.35 -1.33
N ARG A 99 -17.55 18.87 -2.01
CA ARG A 99 -17.16 17.45 -1.99
C ARG A 99 -16.73 17.02 -0.60
N ILE A 100 -15.93 17.82 0.10
CA ILE A 100 -15.55 17.49 1.49
C ILE A 100 -16.77 17.48 2.40
N GLY A 101 -17.70 18.42 2.25
CA GLY A 101 -18.93 18.45 3.02
C GLY A 101 -19.85 17.25 2.77
N ALA A 102 -19.82 16.67 1.58
CA ALA A 102 -20.60 15.50 1.22
C ALA A 102 -19.92 14.17 1.60
N GLY A 103 -18.64 14.00 1.26
CA GLY A 103 -17.93 12.73 1.29
C GLY A 103 -16.66 12.69 2.17
N GLY A 104 -16.36 13.76 2.92
CA GLY A 104 -15.18 13.79 3.79
C GLY A 104 -13.88 13.52 3.02
N LEU A 105 -13.12 12.50 3.46
CA LEU A 105 -11.84 12.12 2.83
C LEU A 105 -12.02 11.52 1.42
N VAL A 106 -13.14 10.83 1.15
CA VAL A 106 -13.46 10.38 -0.21
C VAL A 106 -13.62 11.59 -1.13
N GLY A 107 -14.40 12.59 -0.70
CA GLY A 107 -14.59 13.84 -1.43
C GLY A 107 -13.29 14.64 -1.62
N PHE A 108 -12.34 14.54 -0.69
CA PHE A 108 -11.03 15.16 -0.82
C PHE A 108 -10.23 14.55 -1.99
N GLY A 109 -10.18 13.22 -2.10
CA GLY A 109 -9.51 12.55 -3.23
C GLY A 109 -10.25 12.79 -4.55
N GLU A 110 -11.59 12.73 -4.56
CA GLU A 110 -12.41 13.03 -5.75
C GLU A 110 -12.21 14.47 -6.24
N SER A 111 -12.04 15.43 -5.33
CA SER A 111 -11.75 16.82 -5.69
C SER A 111 -10.39 16.98 -6.40
N TYR A 112 -9.40 16.15 -6.04
CA TYR A 112 -8.13 16.08 -6.78
C TYR A 112 -8.35 15.46 -8.17
N MET A 113 -9.04 14.31 -8.26
CA MET A 113 -9.37 13.67 -9.53
C MET A 113 -10.10 14.64 -10.48
N ALA A 114 -11.01 15.44 -9.96
CA ALA A 114 -11.74 16.47 -10.70
C ALA A 114 -10.91 17.72 -11.02
N GLY A 115 -9.65 17.84 -10.59
CA GLY A 115 -8.81 19.02 -10.77
C GLY A 115 -9.29 20.27 -10.04
N GLU A 116 -10.05 20.08 -8.94
CA GLU A 116 -10.53 21.20 -8.11
C GLU A 116 -9.42 21.77 -7.24
N TRP A 117 -8.41 20.97 -6.96
CA TRP A 117 -7.14 21.40 -6.37
C TRP A 117 -5.96 20.65 -6.99
N ASP A 118 -4.75 21.20 -6.80
CA ASP A 118 -3.51 20.61 -7.28
C ASP A 118 -2.33 21.05 -6.39
N SER A 119 -1.16 20.44 -6.63
CA SER A 119 0.09 20.79 -5.94
C SER A 119 1.29 20.49 -6.83
N PRO A 120 2.29 21.40 -6.91
CA PRO A 120 3.58 21.06 -7.52
C PRO A 120 4.38 20.06 -6.67
N ASP A 121 4.07 19.94 -5.37
CA ASP A 121 4.62 18.97 -4.42
C ASP A 121 3.47 18.24 -3.72
N LEU A 122 2.82 17.33 -4.46
CA LEU A 122 1.68 16.58 -3.98
C LEU A 122 2.03 15.73 -2.76
N VAL A 123 3.17 15.05 -2.80
CA VAL A 123 3.66 14.20 -1.70
C VAL A 123 3.92 15.03 -0.44
N GLY A 124 4.54 16.19 -0.58
CA GLY A 124 4.77 17.10 0.54
C GLY A 124 3.47 17.55 1.21
N VAL A 125 2.46 17.96 0.42
CA VAL A 125 1.13 18.33 0.94
C VAL A 125 0.50 17.15 1.67
N LEU A 126 0.47 15.96 1.05
CA LEU A 126 -0.14 14.77 1.63
C LEU A 126 0.61 14.27 2.87
N SER A 127 1.95 14.41 2.92
CA SER A 127 2.76 14.08 4.10
C SER A 127 2.44 14.98 5.30
N VAL A 128 2.27 16.28 5.05
CA VAL A 128 1.84 17.23 6.10
C VAL A 128 0.45 16.83 6.61
N LEU A 129 -0.49 16.50 5.73
CA LEU A 129 -1.85 16.09 6.12
C LEU A 129 -1.83 14.76 6.89
N ALA A 130 -1.06 13.77 6.45
CA ALA A 130 -0.95 12.46 7.11
C ALA A 130 -0.29 12.56 8.48
N GLY A 131 0.83 13.28 8.59
CA GLY A 131 1.54 13.48 9.85
C GLY A 131 0.72 14.23 10.92
N ASN A 132 -0.30 15.02 10.49
CA ASN A 132 -1.19 15.76 11.39
C ASN A 132 -2.63 15.22 11.38
N ALA A 133 -2.85 14.01 10.89
CA ALA A 133 -4.20 13.42 10.72
C ALA A 133 -5.02 13.39 12.02
N ALA A 134 -4.36 13.27 13.18
CA ALA A 134 -5.00 13.32 14.49
C ALA A 134 -5.67 14.67 14.79
N ASP A 135 -5.04 15.76 14.34
CA ASP A 135 -5.42 17.13 14.67
C ASP A 135 -6.33 17.78 13.63
N LEU A 136 -6.47 17.15 12.44
CA LEU A 136 -7.34 17.64 11.37
C LEU A 136 -8.81 17.72 11.79
N VAL A 137 -9.27 16.80 12.63
CA VAL A 137 -10.65 16.77 13.15
C VAL A 137 -10.62 16.90 14.66
N PRO A 138 -11.26 17.93 15.23
CA PRO A 138 -11.35 18.10 16.69
C PRO A 138 -11.86 16.83 17.37
N ALA A 139 -11.25 16.43 18.50
CA ALA A 139 -11.57 15.19 19.24
C ALA A 139 -13.07 15.04 19.55
N ARG A 140 -13.77 16.17 19.83
CA ARG A 140 -15.22 16.18 20.06
C ARG A 140 -16.03 15.78 18.81
N LEU A 141 -15.54 16.08 17.61
CA LEU A 141 -16.20 15.73 16.34
C LEU A 141 -15.80 14.33 15.87
N GLN A 142 -14.68 13.78 16.34
CA GLN A 142 -14.30 12.40 16.06
C GLN A 142 -15.34 11.40 16.56
N LYS A 143 -15.99 11.68 17.72
CA LYS A 143 -17.09 10.86 18.25
C LYS A 143 -18.35 10.88 17.36
N LEU A 144 -18.51 11.90 16.54
CA LEU A 144 -19.63 12.03 15.58
C LEU A 144 -19.29 11.46 14.19
N ARG A 145 -18.11 10.90 14.03
CA ARG A 145 -17.60 10.37 12.76
C ARG A 145 -18.56 9.36 12.11
N GLY A 146 -19.19 8.51 12.92
CA GLY A 146 -20.18 7.53 12.44
C GLY A 146 -21.42 8.12 11.77
N LEU A 147 -21.73 9.41 12.03
CA LEU A 147 -22.86 10.11 11.39
C LEU A 147 -22.51 10.69 10.01
N TRP A 148 -21.21 10.82 9.71
CA TRP A 148 -20.68 11.48 8.50
C TRP A 148 -19.85 10.55 7.62
N ALA A 149 -19.39 9.41 8.16
CA ALA A 149 -18.60 8.43 7.42
C ALA A 149 -19.49 7.71 6.41
N LEU A 150 -19.00 7.61 5.19
CA LEU A 150 -19.58 6.70 4.21
C LEU A 150 -19.36 5.25 4.70
N ARG A 151 -20.36 4.40 4.50
CA ARG A 151 -20.24 2.97 4.82
C ARG A 151 -19.75 2.21 3.59
N GLN A 152 -18.90 1.21 3.83
CA GLN A 152 -18.47 0.31 2.77
C GLN A 152 -19.70 -0.40 2.15
N PRO A 153 -19.81 -0.44 0.82
CA PRO A 153 -20.85 -1.22 0.15
C PRO A 153 -20.74 -2.71 0.49
N ALA A 154 -21.88 -3.37 0.70
CA ALA A 154 -21.89 -4.81 0.99
C ALA A 154 -21.30 -5.66 -0.16
N SER A 155 -21.37 -5.17 -1.40
CA SER A 155 -20.75 -5.81 -2.57
C SER A 155 -19.22 -5.86 -2.52
N GLN A 156 -18.55 -5.09 -1.66
CA GLN A 156 -17.10 -5.08 -1.47
C GLN A 156 -16.63 -5.95 -0.28
N ALA A 157 -17.54 -6.75 0.32
CA ALA A 157 -17.15 -7.69 1.36
C ALA A 157 -16.25 -8.80 0.78
N ASN A 158 -15.20 -9.21 1.53
CA ASN A 158 -14.23 -10.21 1.08
C ASN A 158 -14.71 -11.66 1.30
N THR A 159 -15.98 -11.94 0.93
CA THR A 159 -16.45 -13.31 0.76
C THR A 159 -15.66 -14.02 -0.35
N PRO A 160 -15.72 -15.35 -0.51
CA PRO A 160 -15.03 -16.04 -1.61
C PRO A 160 -15.32 -15.46 -3.00
N GLU A 161 -16.57 -15.09 -3.26
CA GLU A 161 -17.00 -14.44 -4.50
C GLU A 161 -16.51 -12.97 -4.57
N GLY A 162 -16.74 -12.19 -3.50
CA GLY A 162 -16.34 -10.79 -3.43
C GLY A 162 -14.83 -10.60 -3.49
N SER A 163 -14.02 -11.52 -2.95
CA SER A 163 -12.56 -11.46 -3.07
C SER A 163 -12.09 -11.58 -4.52
N ARG A 164 -12.74 -12.43 -5.33
CA ARG A 164 -12.44 -12.53 -6.77
C ARG A 164 -12.77 -11.24 -7.50
N ASP A 165 -13.94 -10.67 -7.24
CA ASP A 165 -14.38 -9.44 -7.88
C ASP A 165 -13.49 -8.25 -7.46
N ASN A 166 -13.11 -8.16 -6.18
CA ASN A 166 -12.22 -7.11 -5.67
C ASN A 166 -10.81 -7.19 -6.27
N ILE A 167 -10.25 -8.41 -6.37
CA ILE A 167 -8.95 -8.65 -7.00
C ILE A 167 -9.02 -8.37 -8.49
N SER A 168 -10.04 -8.87 -9.18
CA SER A 168 -10.28 -8.62 -10.60
C SER A 168 -10.36 -7.11 -10.87
N HIS A 169 -11.11 -6.36 -10.08
CA HIS A 169 -11.25 -4.91 -10.24
C HIS A 169 -9.91 -4.16 -10.21
N HIS A 170 -8.97 -4.59 -9.37
CA HIS A 170 -7.65 -3.94 -9.27
C HIS A 170 -6.65 -4.45 -10.30
N TYR A 171 -6.56 -5.78 -10.51
CA TYR A 171 -5.54 -6.38 -11.36
C TYR A 171 -5.96 -6.53 -12.84
N ASP A 172 -7.27 -6.46 -13.15
CA ASP A 172 -7.79 -6.39 -14.54
C ASP A 172 -7.57 -5.02 -15.21
N LEU A 173 -6.87 -4.08 -14.52
CA LEU A 173 -6.41 -2.83 -15.12
C LEU A 173 -5.47 -3.04 -16.33
N SER A 174 -4.91 -4.20 -16.50
CA SER A 174 -4.03 -4.78 -17.52
C SER A 174 -2.57 -4.91 -17.09
N ASN A 175 -1.96 -6.03 -17.47
CA ASN A 175 -0.53 -6.27 -17.29
C ASN A 175 0.32 -5.17 -17.94
N ASP A 176 -0.15 -4.62 -19.07
CA ASP A 176 0.53 -3.55 -19.80
C ASP A 176 0.65 -2.28 -18.97
N LEU A 177 -0.41 -1.91 -18.22
CA LEU A 177 -0.35 -0.76 -17.33
C LEU A 177 0.69 -0.96 -16.22
N PHE A 178 0.69 -2.13 -15.57
CA PHE A 178 1.65 -2.43 -14.51
C PHE A 178 3.10 -2.43 -15.02
N SER A 179 3.36 -2.95 -16.21
CA SER A 179 4.68 -2.94 -16.85
C SER A 179 5.20 -1.52 -17.17
N LEU A 180 4.31 -0.54 -17.28
CA LEU A 180 4.72 0.85 -17.49
C LEU A 180 5.39 1.48 -16.28
N PHE A 181 5.08 1.08 -15.05
CA PHE A 181 5.63 1.74 -13.86
C PHE A 181 6.38 0.81 -12.91
N LEU A 182 6.13 -0.50 -12.94
CA LEU A 182 6.94 -1.49 -12.24
C LEU A 182 8.27 -1.72 -12.96
N ASP A 183 9.22 -2.36 -12.28
CA ASP A 183 10.45 -2.88 -12.86
C ASP A 183 10.22 -4.24 -13.54
N ASP A 184 11.27 -4.79 -14.15
CA ASP A 184 11.20 -6.04 -14.93
C ASP A 184 10.83 -7.27 -14.07
N THR A 185 11.00 -7.20 -12.76
CA THR A 185 10.53 -8.26 -11.83
C THR A 185 9.00 -8.28 -11.72
N LEU A 186 8.32 -7.22 -12.14
CA LEU A 186 6.89 -7.02 -11.96
C LEU A 186 6.44 -7.22 -10.50
N THR A 187 7.29 -6.89 -9.53
CA THR A 187 6.96 -7.08 -8.11
C THR A 187 6.20 -5.88 -7.58
N TYR A 188 4.89 -6.05 -7.34
CA TYR A 188 3.99 -4.99 -6.86
C TYR A 188 3.85 -5.01 -5.34
N SER A 189 4.97 -4.73 -4.66
CA SER A 189 5.09 -4.64 -3.20
C SER A 189 6.38 -3.90 -2.84
N SER A 190 6.58 -3.56 -1.55
CA SER A 190 7.77 -2.81 -1.12
C SER A 190 9.06 -3.53 -1.49
N ALA A 191 10.00 -2.80 -2.07
CA ALA A 191 11.39 -3.23 -2.22
C ALA A 191 12.21 -2.97 -0.93
N VAL A 192 13.45 -3.47 -0.86
CA VAL A 192 14.42 -3.16 0.21
C VAL A 192 15.73 -2.66 -0.40
N PHE A 193 15.95 -1.36 -0.34
CA PHE A 193 17.13 -0.67 -0.88
C PHE A 193 18.34 -0.78 0.05
N ARG A 194 19.55 -0.53 -0.47
CA ARG A 194 20.77 -0.40 0.34
C ARG A 194 20.99 1.02 0.87
N GLY A 195 20.33 2.00 0.28
CA GLY A 195 20.45 3.42 0.65
C GLY A 195 19.45 4.28 -0.09
N PHE A 196 19.35 5.56 0.30
CA PHE A 196 18.42 6.54 -0.25
C PHE A 196 19.16 7.85 -0.60
N PRO A 197 18.68 8.59 -1.63
CA PRO A 197 17.66 8.18 -2.62
C PRO A 197 18.16 7.06 -3.53
N ALA A 198 17.25 6.27 -4.09
CA ALA A 198 17.59 5.22 -5.04
C ALA A 198 17.22 5.64 -6.47
N GLU A 199 17.97 5.12 -7.44
CA GLU A 199 17.68 5.28 -8.86
C GLU A 199 16.82 4.11 -9.37
N HIS A 200 16.14 4.28 -10.50
CA HIS A 200 15.22 3.29 -11.07
C HIS A 200 15.89 1.96 -11.40
N ASP A 201 17.14 1.99 -11.86
CA ASP A 201 17.93 0.82 -12.20
C ASP A 201 18.28 -0.07 -10.99
N LEU A 202 18.18 0.48 -9.78
CA LEU A 202 18.39 -0.26 -8.53
C LEU A 202 17.14 -1.00 -8.04
N LEU A 203 15.96 -0.71 -8.61
CA LEU A 203 14.69 -1.28 -8.15
C LEU A 203 14.64 -2.81 -8.30
N PRO A 204 15.05 -3.43 -9.44
CA PRO A 204 15.05 -4.89 -9.56
C PRO A 204 15.92 -5.57 -8.49
N ALA A 205 17.13 -5.06 -8.25
CA ALA A 205 18.01 -5.58 -7.21
C ALA A 205 17.46 -5.38 -5.79
N ALA A 206 16.69 -4.31 -5.55
CA ALA A 206 16.03 -4.06 -4.28
C ALA A 206 14.82 -4.99 -4.08
N GLN A 207 14.06 -5.30 -5.13
CA GLN A 207 12.98 -6.29 -5.11
C GLN A 207 13.53 -7.70 -4.85
N HIS A 208 14.59 -8.10 -5.53
CA HIS A 208 15.25 -9.39 -5.29
C HIS A 208 15.72 -9.49 -3.84
N ARG A 209 16.34 -8.45 -3.29
CA ARG A 209 16.78 -8.45 -1.88
C ARG A 209 15.61 -8.63 -0.92
N LYS A 210 14.47 -7.96 -1.17
CA LYS A 210 13.26 -8.11 -0.38
C LYS A 210 12.78 -9.56 -0.38
N ILE A 211 12.72 -10.18 -1.54
CA ILE A 211 12.34 -11.60 -1.70
C ILE A 211 13.33 -12.51 -0.98
N ASP A 212 14.64 -12.28 -1.18
CA ASP A 212 15.69 -13.09 -0.54
C ASP A 212 15.58 -13.05 0.98
N LEU A 213 15.33 -11.87 1.57
CA LEU A 213 15.14 -11.74 3.02
C LEU A 213 13.95 -12.58 3.52
N LEU A 214 12.83 -12.63 2.76
CA LEU A 214 11.69 -13.48 3.11
C LEU A 214 12.00 -14.96 2.99
N LEU A 215 12.68 -15.37 1.91
CA LEU A 215 13.07 -16.75 1.70
C LEU A 215 14.09 -17.22 2.75
N ASP A 216 15.03 -16.34 3.17
CA ASP A 216 15.97 -16.61 4.26
C ASP A 216 15.25 -16.74 5.60
N LEU A 217 14.28 -15.84 5.88
CA LEU A 217 13.47 -15.87 7.09
C LEU A 217 12.67 -17.18 7.20
N ALA A 218 12.15 -17.67 6.07
CA ALA A 218 11.44 -18.94 5.97
C ALA A 218 12.38 -20.16 5.83
N ARG A 219 13.71 -19.96 5.72
CA ARG A 219 14.72 -21.01 5.48
C ARG A 219 14.47 -21.80 4.19
N VAL A 220 14.05 -21.12 3.13
CA VAL A 220 13.83 -21.76 1.83
C VAL A 220 15.15 -22.10 1.16
N GLY A 221 15.31 -23.38 0.81
CA GLY A 221 16.51 -23.93 0.15
C GLY A 221 16.20 -25.22 -0.60
N PRO A 222 17.25 -26.00 -0.97
CA PRO A 222 17.08 -27.23 -1.73
C PRO A 222 16.13 -28.21 -1.05
N GLY A 223 15.12 -28.68 -1.78
CA GLY A 223 14.14 -29.66 -1.31
C GLY A 223 13.02 -29.10 -0.41
N THR A 224 12.99 -27.81 -0.13
CA THR A 224 11.90 -27.17 0.63
C THR A 224 10.60 -27.22 -0.17
N GLU A 225 9.52 -27.74 0.41
CA GLU A 225 8.16 -27.60 -0.09
C GLU A 225 7.62 -26.24 0.37
N LEU A 226 7.47 -25.30 -0.57
CA LEU A 226 7.05 -23.92 -0.30
C LEU A 226 5.61 -23.68 -0.76
N LEU A 227 4.80 -23.08 0.09
CA LEU A 227 3.54 -22.46 -0.28
C LEU A 227 3.70 -20.93 -0.38
N GLU A 228 3.41 -20.36 -1.53
CA GLU A 228 3.26 -18.91 -1.72
C GLU A 228 1.79 -18.55 -1.84
N ILE A 229 1.31 -17.60 -1.01
CA ILE A 229 -0.04 -17.05 -1.11
C ILE A 229 0.05 -15.66 -1.72
N GLY A 230 -0.39 -15.53 -2.97
CA GLY A 230 -0.28 -14.32 -3.76
C GLY A 230 0.85 -14.38 -4.78
N THR A 231 0.63 -15.11 -5.89
CA THR A 231 1.63 -15.32 -6.96
C THR A 231 2.17 -14.03 -7.56
N GLY A 232 1.35 -12.96 -7.63
CA GLY A 232 1.67 -11.81 -8.45
C GLY A 232 1.99 -12.25 -9.89
N TRP A 233 3.13 -11.84 -10.39
CA TRP A 233 3.62 -12.25 -11.72
C TRP A 233 4.77 -13.27 -11.64
N GLY A 234 4.93 -13.95 -10.48
CA GLY A 234 5.74 -15.15 -10.33
C GLY A 234 7.19 -14.96 -9.89
N GLU A 235 7.65 -13.75 -9.62
CA GLU A 235 9.07 -13.48 -9.31
C GLU A 235 9.55 -14.19 -8.04
N LEU A 236 8.76 -14.20 -6.97
CA LEU A 236 9.13 -14.90 -5.73
C LEU A 236 9.20 -16.41 -5.96
N ALA A 237 8.26 -16.98 -6.70
CA ALA A 237 8.26 -18.40 -7.03
C ALA A 237 9.51 -18.80 -7.86
N ILE A 238 9.90 -17.97 -8.85
CA ILE A 238 11.12 -18.17 -9.64
C ILE A 238 12.35 -18.18 -8.72
N ARG A 239 12.52 -17.16 -7.87
CA ARG A 239 13.66 -17.09 -6.96
C ARG A 239 13.70 -18.20 -5.93
N ALA A 240 12.55 -18.70 -5.46
CA ALA A 240 12.49 -19.87 -4.60
C ALA A 240 12.90 -21.15 -5.34
N ALA A 241 12.47 -21.32 -6.59
CA ALA A 241 12.86 -22.43 -7.44
C ALA A 241 14.37 -22.43 -7.77
N GLU A 242 14.97 -21.25 -7.99
CA GLU A 242 16.42 -21.07 -8.14
C GLU A 242 17.19 -21.55 -6.90
N ARG A 243 16.61 -21.42 -5.70
CA ARG A 243 17.18 -21.97 -4.44
C ARG A 243 16.98 -23.50 -4.30
N GLY A 244 16.31 -24.14 -5.26
CA GLY A 244 16.05 -25.58 -5.29
C GLY A 244 14.77 -26.00 -4.55
N ALA A 245 13.90 -25.07 -4.20
CA ALA A 245 12.58 -25.38 -3.61
C ALA A 245 11.60 -25.91 -4.64
N ARG A 246 10.59 -26.64 -4.18
CA ARG A 246 9.35 -26.92 -4.91
C ARG A 246 8.28 -25.96 -4.45
N VAL A 247 7.66 -25.25 -5.37
CA VAL A 247 6.76 -24.15 -5.06
C VAL A 247 5.36 -24.45 -5.51
N THR A 248 4.41 -24.39 -4.60
CA THR A 248 2.98 -24.20 -4.90
C THR A 248 2.65 -22.74 -4.68
N THR A 249 2.16 -22.04 -5.71
CA THR A 249 1.79 -20.63 -5.61
C THR A 249 0.36 -20.38 -6.03
N LEU A 250 -0.35 -19.52 -5.30
CA LEU A 250 -1.79 -19.31 -5.42
C LEU A 250 -2.12 -17.89 -5.90
N THR A 251 -3.00 -17.78 -6.88
CA THR A 251 -3.61 -16.52 -7.31
C THR A 251 -5.09 -16.70 -7.59
N LEU A 252 -5.88 -15.62 -7.51
CA LEU A 252 -7.26 -15.55 -7.96
C LEU A 252 -7.41 -14.92 -9.36
N SER A 253 -6.35 -14.28 -9.90
CA SER A 253 -6.34 -13.67 -11.22
C SER A 253 -5.87 -14.66 -12.29
N ARG A 254 -6.66 -14.79 -13.35
CA ARG A 254 -6.29 -15.60 -14.52
C ARG A 254 -5.14 -14.95 -15.28
N GLU A 255 -5.16 -13.64 -15.41
CA GLU A 255 -4.16 -12.82 -16.10
C GLU A 255 -2.79 -12.95 -15.43
N GLN A 256 -2.75 -12.84 -14.10
CA GLN A 256 -1.51 -13.07 -13.33
C GLN A 256 -1.01 -14.51 -13.52
N ARG A 257 -1.90 -15.50 -13.43
CA ARG A 257 -1.52 -16.91 -13.59
C ARG A 257 -0.87 -17.17 -14.95
N GLU A 258 -1.49 -16.70 -16.02
CA GLU A 258 -0.98 -16.96 -17.38
C GLU A 258 0.40 -16.30 -17.59
N LEU A 259 0.55 -15.05 -17.16
CA LEU A 259 1.84 -14.35 -17.28
C LEU A 259 2.91 -14.97 -16.37
N ALA A 260 2.57 -15.31 -15.12
CA ALA A 260 3.49 -15.98 -14.20
C ALA A 260 4.00 -17.32 -14.76
N ARG A 261 3.09 -18.14 -15.33
CA ARG A 261 3.48 -19.41 -15.97
C ARG A 261 4.43 -19.21 -17.16
N GLY A 262 4.20 -18.17 -17.96
CA GLY A 262 5.11 -17.80 -19.05
C GLY A 262 6.51 -17.50 -18.53
N ARG A 263 6.62 -16.60 -17.55
CA ARG A 263 7.88 -16.19 -16.93
C ARG A 263 8.61 -17.34 -16.25
N ILE A 264 7.89 -18.20 -15.52
CA ILE A 264 8.44 -19.41 -14.87
C ILE A 264 9.03 -20.37 -15.89
N ARG A 265 8.34 -20.56 -17.04
CA ARG A 265 8.85 -21.39 -18.14
C ARG A 265 10.09 -20.78 -18.78
N GLU A 266 10.10 -19.50 -19.05
CA GLU A 266 11.26 -18.76 -19.59
C GLU A 266 12.45 -18.83 -18.65
N ALA A 267 12.23 -18.84 -17.33
CA ALA A 267 13.26 -19.05 -16.32
C ALA A 267 13.70 -20.52 -16.16
N GLY A 268 13.03 -21.48 -16.83
CA GLY A 268 13.40 -22.91 -16.79
C GLY A 268 12.99 -23.65 -15.51
N HIS A 269 11.94 -23.18 -14.82
CA HIS A 269 11.49 -23.72 -13.52
C HIS A 269 10.08 -24.36 -13.56
N GLU A 270 9.58 -24.69 -14.75
CA GLU A 270 8.22 -25.24 -14.92
C GLU A 270 8.01 -26.58 -14.17
N ASP A 271 9.06 -27.36 -14.00
CA ASP A 271 9.06 -28.64 -13.25
C ASP A 271 9.03 -28.48 -11.72
N ARG A 272 9.32 -27.28 -11.21
CA ARG A 272 9.43 -26.98 -9.78
C ARG A 272 8.32 -26.09 -9.25
N VAL A 273 7.57 -25.40 -10.12
CA VAL A 273 6.56 -24.39 -9.71
C VAL A 273 5.19 -24.75 -10.24
N ASP A 274 4.25 -24.99 -9.34
CA ASP A 274 2.84 -25.21 -9.63
C ASP A 274 2.01 -23.93 -9.34
N VAL A 275 1.55 -23.27 -10.39
CA VAL A 275 0.73 -22.05 -10.30
C VAL A 275 -0.74 -22.41 -10.33
N ARG A 276 -1.43 -22.26 -9.20
CA ARG A 276 -2.83 -22.64 -9.02
C ARG A 276 -3.76 -21.42 -9.03
N LEU A 277 -4.86 -21.52 -9.76
CA LEU A 277 -5.99 -20.59 -9.63
C LEU A 277 -6.87 -21.10 -8.48
N CYS A 278 -6.55 -20.66 -7.26
CA CYS A 278 -7.11 -21.22 -6.03
C CYS A 278 -7.21 -20.14 -4.94
N ASP A 279 -8.32 -20.14 -4.22
CA ASP A 279 -8.45 -19.35 -3.01
C ASP A 279 -7.60 -19.98 -1.90
N TYR A 280 -6.90 -19.15 -1.10
CA TYR A 280 -6.07 -19.64 0.00
C TYR A 280 -6.86 -20.46 1.02
N ARG A 281 -8.17 -20.23 1.15
CA ARG A 281 -9.08 -20.99 2.04
C ARG A 281 -9.20 -22.47 1.65
N ASP A 282 -9.06 -22.75 0.35
CA ASP A 282 -9.27 -24.08 -0.25
C ASP A 282 -7.96 -24.86 -0.43
N VAL A 283 -6.79 -24.24 -0.16
CA VAL A 283 -5.50 -24.91 -0.32
C VAL A 283 -5.37 -26.07 0.68
N THR A 284 -4.80 -27.16 0.22
CA THR A 284 -4.50 -28.37 1.01
C THR A 284 -3.03 -28.74 0.87
N GLY A 285 -2.56 -29.61 1.75
CA GLY A 285 -1.17 -30.06 1.80
C GLY A 285 -0.43 -29.51 3.03
N GLU A 286 0.79 -30.02 3.22
CA GLU A 286 1.71 -29.56 4.26
C GLU A 286 2.97 -29.03 3.58
N TYR A 287 3.48 -27.90 4.08
CA TYR A 287 4.61 -27.18 3.51
C TYR A 287 5.63 -26.85 4.59
N ASP A 288 6.93 -27.00 4.26
CA ASP A 288 8.03 -26.66 5.16
C ASP A 288 8.11 -25.15 5.39
N ALA A 289 7.75 -24.38 4.37
CA ALA A 289 7.74 -22.94 4.41
C ALA A 289 6.46 -22.37 3.78
N ILE A 290 5.95 -21.28 4.35
CA ILE A 290 4.84 -20.51 3.78
C ILE A 290 5.28 -19.05 3.68
N VAL A 291 5.10 -18.44 2.50
CA VAL A 291 5.39 -17.03 2.26
C VAL A 291 4.16 -16.32 1.72
N SER A 292 3.88 -15.12 2.22
CA SER A 292 2.80 -14.28 1.72
C SER A 292 3.21 -12.81 1.81
N VAL A 293 3.06 -12.08 0.70
CA VAL A 293 3.55 -10.71 0.56
C VAL A 293 2.40 -9.77 0.28
N GLU A 294 2.10 -8.89 1.24
CA GLU A 294 1.08 -7.83 1.13
C GLU A 294 -0.30 -8.37 0.66
N MET A 295 -0.70 -9.47 1.27
CA MET A 295 -1.98 -10.15 1.01
C MET A 295 -2.99 -10.00 2.14
N ILE A 296 -2.53 -9.90 3.40
CA ILE A 296 -3.40 -9.80 4.58
C ILE A 296 -4.30 -8.57 4.53
N GLU A 297 -3.85 -7.52 3.86
CA GLU A 297 -4.56 -6.26 3.64
C GLU A 297 -5.83 -6.46 2.80
N ALA A 298 -5.80 -7.42 1.87
CA ALA A 298 -6.91 -7.74 0.99
C ALA A 298 -7.85 -8.82 1.56
N VAL A 299 -7.49 -9.43 2.70
CA VAL A 299 -8.27 -10.52 3.31
C VAL A 299 -9.54 -9.99 4.00
N GLY A 300 -9.49 -8.79 4.62
CA GLY A 300 -10.54 -8.27 5.46
C GLY A 300 -10.46 -8.78 6.91
N GLU A 301 -10.74 -7.92 7.88
CA GLU A 301 -10.55 -8.21 9.31
C GLU A 301 -11.36 -9.43 9.77
N GLU A 302 -12.59 -9.58 9.28
CA GLU A 302 -13.48 -10.69 9.62
C GLU A 302 -12.91 -12.05 9.20
N PHE A 303 -12.02 -12.09 8.20
CA PHE A 303 -11.41 -13.31 7.68
C PHE A 303 -9.96 -13.53 8.17
N TRP A 304 -9.34 -12.60 8.91
CA TRP A 304 -8.00 -12.82 9.47
C TRP A 304 -7.88 -14.10 10.31
N PRO A 305 -8.88 -14.46 11.16
CA PRO A 305 -8.84 -15.74 11.86
C PRO A 305 -8.81 -16.95 10.92
N VAL A 306 -9.54 -16.90 9.80
CA VAL A 306 -9.53 -17.97 8.79
C VAL A 306 -8.18 -18.02 8.10
N TYR A 307 -7.64 -16.87 7.73
CA TYR A 307 -6.33 -16.74 7.08
C TYR A 307 -5.23 -17.39 7.94
N PHE A 308 -5.08 -17.00 9.20
CA PHE A 308 -4.05 -17.56 10.07
C PHE A 308 -4.27 -19.04 10.40
N ARG A 309 -5.51 -19.50 10.56
CA ARG A 309 -5.80 -20.95 10.69
C ARG A 309 -5.43 -21.74 9.44
N THR A 310 -5.60 -21.16 8.26
CA THR A 310 -5.17 -21.80 7.01
C THR A 310 -3.64 -21.90 6.96
N LEU A 311 -2.91 -20.83 7.30
CA LEU A 311 -1.46 -20.86 7.37
C LEU A 311 -0.98 -21.95 8.35
N GLU A 312 -1.57 -22.02 9.55
CA GLU A 312 -1.22 -23.03 10.54
C GLU A 312 -1.54 -24.46 10.06
N ARG A 313 -2.70 -24.67 9.47
CA ARG A 313 -3.11 -25.99 8.94
C ARG A 313 -2.16 -26.51 7.86
N CYS A 314 -1.67 -25.62 7.02
CA CYS A 314 -0.77 -25.95 5.91
C CYS A 314 0.71 -26.00 6.30
N LEU A 315 1.07 -25.61 7.54
CA LEU A 315 2.45 -25.60 7.98
C LEU A 315 2.87 -27.00 8.48
N ALA A 316 3.92 -27.56 7.93
CA ALA A 316 4.52 -28.79 8.39
C ALA A 316 5.09 -28.65 9.84
N PRO A 317 5.29 -29.75 10.59
CA PRO A 317 5.99 -29.70 11.87
C PRO A 317 7.40 -29.09 11.72
N GLY A 318 7.72 -28.09 12.55
CA GLY A 318 9.00 -27.35 12.46
C GLY A 318 9.06 -26.34 11.33
N GLY A 319 8.01 -26.20 10.54
CA GLY A 319 7.92 -25.27 9.43
C GLY A 319 7.87 -23.80 9.86
N ARG A 320 8.03 -22.89 8.89
CA ARG A 320 8.16 -21.45 9.10
C ARG A 320 7.24 -20.67 8.17
N ILE A 321 6.66 -19.60 8.69
CA ILE A 321 5.84 -18.67 7.90
C ILE A 321 6.55 -17.32 7.89
N ALA A 322 6.81 -16.79 6.69
CA ALA A 322 7.32 -15.44 6.50
C ALA A 322 6.25 -14.57 5.81
N LEU A 323 5.78 -13.56 6.52
CA LEU A 323 4.78 -12.61 6.00
C LEU A 323 5.41 -11.24 5.79
N GLN A 324 5.09 -10.60 4.67
CA GLN A 324 5.27 -9.16 4.52
C GLN A 324 3.90 -8.50 4.56
N ALA A 325 3.74 -7.48 5.40
CA ALA A 325 2.48 -6.77 5.57
C ALA A 325 2.70 -5.27 5.74
N ILE A 326 1.82 -4.47 5.15
CA ILE A 326 1.68 -3.05 5.46
C ILE A 326 0.94 -2.94 6.79
N THR A 327 1.44 -2.11 7.69
CA THR A 327 0.85 -1.93 9.02
C THR A 327 0.61 -0.46 9.33
N MET A 328 -0.30 -0.23 10.27
CA MET A 328 -0.54 1.09 10.86
C MET A 328 -0.66 0.97 12.38
N PRO A 329 -0.55 2.09 13.14
CA PRO A 329 -0.79 2.09 14.58
C PRO A 329 -2.17 1.52 14.94
N ASP A 330 -2.28 0.77 16.03
CA ASP A 330 -3.49 0.03 16.40
C ASP A 330 -4.71 0.95 16.62
N ASP A 331 -4.52 2.09 17.26
CA ASP A 331 -5.57 3.10 17.45
C ASP A 331 -6.14 3.61 16.11
N ARG A 332 -5.29 3.70 15.08
CA ARG A 332 -5.66 4.13 13.73
C ARG A 332 -6.39 3.02 12.97
N MET A 333 -5.90 1.80 13.08
CA MET A 333 -6.56 0.62 12.52
C MET A 333 -7.97 0.48 13.10
N LEU A 334 -8.11 0.53 14.42
CA LEU A 334 -9.41 0.47 15.10
C LEU A 334 -10.36 1.61 14.69
N ALA A 335 -9.84 2.83 14.50
CA ALA A 335 -10.62 3.96 14.05
C ALA A 335 -11.04 3.85 12.57
N SER A 336 -10.29 3.15 11.73
CA SER A 336 -10.56 3.01 10.29
C SER A 336 -11.56 1.90 9.94
N ARG A 337 -11.78 0.93 10.83
CA ARG A 337 -12.67 -0.23 10.63
C ARG A 337 -14.03 0.09 10.02
N SER A 338 -14.65 1.17 10.49
CA SER A 338 -16.00 1.57 10.09
C SER A 338 -16.02 2.72 9.10
N THR A 339 -14.86 3.10 8.56
CA THR A 339 -14.71 4.25 7.67
C THR A 339 -14.45 3.77 6.26
N TYR A 340 -15.34 4.09 5.33
CA TYR A 340 -15.10 3.88 3.91
C TYR A 340 -14.14 4.96 3.40
N THR A 341 -13.04 4.53 2.82
CA THR A 341 -11.95 5.41 2.41
C THR A 341 -11.89 5.56 0.89
N TRP A 342 -11.20 6.59 0.42
CA TRP A 342 -10.96 6.81 -1.00
C TRP A 342 -10.17 5.64 -1.63
N ILE A 343 -9.18 5.09 -0.92
CA ILE A 343 -8.41 3.91 -1.37
C ILE A 343 -9.33 2.70 -1.56
N GLN A 344 -10.25 2.45 -0.64
CA GLN A 344 -11.21 1.35 -0.79
C GLN A 344 -12.19 1.58 -1.93
N LYS A 345 -12.56 2.83 -2.21
CA LYS A 345 -13.49 3.14 -3.29
C LYS A 345 -12.87 2.94 -4.68
N TYR A 346 -11.61 3.33 -4.86
CA TYR A 346 -11.01 3.48 -6.19
C TYR A 346 -9.86 2.52 -6.48
N ILE A 347 -9.18 1.97 -5.47
CA ILE A 347 -7.95 1.20 -5.63
C ILE A 347 -8.09 -0.21 -5.07
N PHE A 348 -8.35 -0.37 -3.76
CA PHE A 348 -8.40 -1.66 -3.08
C PHE A 348 -9.74 -1.88 -2.38
N PRO A 349 -10.80 -2.27 -3.12
CA PRO A 349 -12.09 -2.57 -2.52
C PRO A 349 -11.95 -3.66 -1.43
N GLY A 350 -12.57 -3.46 -0.29
CA GLY A 350 -12.50 -4.41 0.82
C GLY A 350 -11.21 -4.41 1.64
N GLY A 351 -10.19 -3.67 1.21
CA GLY A 351 -8.89 -3.64 1.89
C GLY A 351 -8.93 -3.01 3.28
N LEU A 352 -8.19 -3.60 4.22
CA LEU A 352 -7.96 -3.03 5.55
C LEU A 352 -6.53 -3.36 6.00
N LEU A 353 -5.77 -2.32 6.34
CA LEU A 353 -4.41 -2.49 6.84
C LEU A 353 -4.45 -2.97 8.29
N PRO A 354 -3.74 -4.06 8.65
CA PRO A 354 -3.64 -4.50 10.04
C PRO A 354 -2.72 -3.58 10.87
N SER A 355 -2.83 -3.70 12.18
CA SER A 355 -1.75 -3.32 13.10
C SER A 355 -0.93 -4.55 13.50
N THR A 356 0.28 -4.35 13.99
CA THR A 356 1.08 -5.45 14.56
C THR A 356 0.33 -6.12 15.71
N GLU A 357 -0.28 -5.33 16.57
CA GLU A 357 -1.08 -5.79 17.71
C GLU A 357 -2.31 -6.59 17.26
N ALA A 358 -2.93 -6.23 16.14
CA ALA A 358 -4.04 -7.00 15.57
C ALA A 358 -3.58 -8.38 15.08
N VAL A 359 -2.44 -8.46 14.41
CA VAL A 359 -1.84 -9.74 14.00
C VAL A 359 -1.57 -10.61 15.22
N GLU A 360 -0.95 -10.07 16.27
CA GLU A 360 -0.65 -10.80 17.49
C GLU A 360 -1.92 -11.25 18.23
N ARG A 361 -2.93 -10.39 18.32
CA ARG A 361 -4.24 -10.75 18.92
C ARG A 361 -4.89 -11.91 18.19
N VAL A 362 -4.94 -11.84 16.85
CA VAL A 362 -5.61 -12.86 16.05
C VAL A 362 -4.85 -14.18 16.09
N THR A 363 -3.53 -14.18 15.93
CA THR A 363 -2.73 -15.41 15.98
C THR A 363 -2.81 -16.07 17.35
N THR A 364 -2.73 -15.30 18.44
CA THR A 364 -2.83 -15.82 19.82
C THR A 364 -4.22 -16.38 20.12
N ALA A 365 -5.28 -15.72 19.64
CA ALA A 365 -6.65 -16.13 19.95
C ALA A 365 -7.14 -17.33 19.15
N HIS A 366 -6.60 -17.53 17.94
CA HIS A 366 -7.19 -18.48 16.96
C HIS A 366 -6.24 -19.57 16.48
N THR A 367 -4.94 -19.50 16.83
CA THR A 367 -3.89 -20.44 16.39
C THR A 367 -2.83 -20.66 17.46
N GLY A 368 -1.98 -21.68 17.26
CA GLY A 368 -0.72 -21.86 18.01
C GLY A 368 0.46 -21.09 17.40
N LEU A 369 0.23 -20.20 16.42
CA LEU A 369 1.30 -19.42 15.80
C LEU A 369 1.72 -18.25 16.70
N ARG A 370 3.04 -17.98 16.74
CA ARG A 370 3.62 -16.84 17.46
C ARG A 370 4.64 -16.13 16.60
N THR A 371 4.63 -14.80 16.64
CA THR A 371 5.66 -13.98 16.00
C THR A 371 6.98 -14.16 16.73
N ARG A 372 8.01 -14.62 16.02
CA ARG A 372 9.36 -14.86 16.55
C ARG A 372 10.35 -13.76 16.18
N GLN A 373 10.15 -13.15 15.03
CA GLN A 373 11.01 -12.07 14.54
C GLN A 373 10.17 -11.06 13.75
N ARG A 374 10.56 -9.79 13.84
CA ARG A 374 9.96 -8.69 13.11
C ARG A 374 11.05 -7.74 12.63
N SER A 375 10.95 -7.33 11.36
CA SER A 375 11.76 -6.28 10.75
C SER A 375 10.85 -5.25 10.11
N THR A 376 11.15 -3.96 10.29
CA THR A 376 10.35 -2.83 9.78
C THR A 376 11.17 -2.02 8.79
N PHE A 377 10.56 -1.57 7.69
CA PHE A 377 11.25 -0.84 6.64
C PHE A 377 10.34 0.09 5.82
N GLY A 378 9.42 0.81 6.48
CA GLY A 378 8.44 1.70 5.84
C GLY A 378 9.03 2.74 4.90
N MET A 379 10.22 3.30 5.23
CA MET A 379 10.90 4.25 4.33
C MET A 379 11.33 3.64 3.00
N HIS A 380 11.55 2.32 2.94
CA HIS A 380 11.82 1.62 1.68
C HIS A 380 10.57 1.58 0.79
N TYR A 381 9.38 1.47 1.39
CA TYR A 381 8.16 1.55 0.60
C TYR A 381 7.89 2.97 0.10
N ALA A 382 8.16 3.99 0.92
CA ALA A 382 8.10 5.38 0.45
C ALA A 382 8.96 5.58 -0.80
N GLU A 383 10.17 5.01 -0.81
CA GLU A 383 11.09 5.10 -1.95
C GLU A 383 10.61 4.28 -3.16
N THR A 384 10.08 3.07 -2.94
CA THR A 384 9.49 2.24 -3.99
C THR A 384 8.34 2.98 -4.68
N LEU A 385 7.43 3.58 -3.90
CA LEU A 385 6.29 4.35 -4.39
C LEU A 385 6.70 5.63 -5.13
N ARG A 386 7.77 6.29 -4.68
CA ARG A 386 8.36 7.43 -5.40
C ARG A 386 8.81 7.01 -6.80
N LEU A 387 9.59 5.93 -6.89
CA LEU A 387 10.08 5.42 -8.17
C LEU A 387 8.93 5.02 -9.09
N TRP A 388 7.92 4.30 -8.58
CA TRP A 388 6.75 3.95 -9.36
C TRP A 388 5.99 5.17 -9.86
N ARG A 389 5.79 6.18 -9.01
CA ARG A 389 5.07 7.39 -9.35
C ARG A 389 5.80 8.20 -10.43
N GLU A 390 7.10 8.40 -10.28
CA GLU A 390 7.93 9.11 -11.26
C GLU A 390 7.88 8.41 -12.62
N ARG A 391 8.07 7.09 -12.64
CA ARG A 391 8.00 6.30 -13.88
C ARG A 391 6.61 6.30 -14.51
N PHE A 392 5.54 6.26 -13.71
CA PHE A 392 4.17 6.38 -14.20
C PHE A 392 3.92 7.76 -14.84
N GLU A 393 4.39 8.84 -14.22
CA GLU A 393 4.25 10.20 -14.73
C GLU A 393 5.06 10.41 -16.01
N GLU A 394 6.27 9.90 -16.09
CA GLU A 394 7.12 9.95 -17.29
C GLU A 394 6.49 9.22 -18.48
N ARG A 395 5.71 8.18 -18.23
CA ARG A 395 5.07 7.36 -19.26
C ARG A 395 3.59 7.71 -19.50
N ALA A 396 3.18 8.93 -19.16
CA ALA A 396 1.79 9.38 -19.29
C ALA A 396 1.20 9.19 -20.71
N ALA A 397 1.98 9.42 -21.77
CA ALA A 397 1.53 9.21 -23.14
C ALA A 397 1.26 7.72 -23.47
N GLN A 398 2.04 6.80 -22.91
CA GLN A 398 1.82 5.36 -23.06
C GLN A 398 0.58 4.90 -22.27
N VAL A 399 0.35 5.47 -21.08
CA VAL A 399 -0.87 5.25 -20.31
C VAL A 399 -2.11 5.70 -21.11
N ASP A 400 -2.05 6.87 -21.75
CA ASP A 400 -3.13 7.35 -22.62
C ASP A 400 -3.34 6.41 -23.83
N ALA A 401 -2.28 5.89 -24.43
CA ALA A 401 -2.34 4.94 -25.55
C ALA A 401 -3.02 3.61 -25.17
N LEU A 402 -2.96 3.20 -23.89
CA LEU A 402 -3.69 2.05 -23.37
C LEU A 402 -5.20 2.35 -23.11
N GLY A 403 -5.67 3.59 -23.40
CA GLY A 403 -7.08 3.99 -23.25
C GLY A 403 -7.44 4.53 -21.86
N PHE A 404 -6.46 4.80 -21.01
CA PHE A 404 -6.68 5.45 -19.72
C PHE A 404 -6.72 6.97 -19.88
N ASP A 405 -7.76 7.60 -19.33
CA ASP A 405 -7.97 9.05 -19.46
C ASP A 405 -7.19 9.88 -18.42
N ALA A 406 -7.25 11.20 -18.55
CA ALA A 406 -6.60 12.13 -17.64
C ALA A 406 -7.11 12.01 -16.19
N THR A 407 -8.36 11.62 -15.97
CA THR A 407 -8.94 11.40 -14.63
C THR A 407 -8.32 10.15 -13.99
N PHE A 408 -8.15 9.07 -14.78
CA PHE A 408 -7.42 7.88 -14.32
C PHE A 408 -5.98 8.23 -13.93
N ARG A 409 -5.25 8.98 -14.78
CA ARG A 409 -3.88 9.37 -14.46
C ARG A 409 -3.81 10.18 -13.15
N ARG A 410 -4.74 11.09 -12.92
CA ARG A 410 -4.81 11.81 -11.64
C ARG A 410 -5.14 10.88 -10.47
N MET A 411 -6.06 9.95 -10.65
CA MET A 411 -6.39 8.94 -9.65
C MET A 411 -5.15 8.13 -9.26
N TRP A 412 -4.43 7.60 -10.25
CA TRP A 412 -3.25 6.76 -10.01
C TRP A 412 -2.08 7.53 -9.39
N THR A 413 -1.80 8.75 -9.90
CA THR A 413 -0.81 9.66 -9.29
C THR A 413 -1.18 9.97 -7.84
N PHE A 414 -2.46 10.25 -7.56
CA PHE A 414 -2.92 10.51 -6.19
C PHE A 414 -2.75 9.30 -5.29
N TYR A 415 -3.09 8.11 -5.78
CA TYR A 415 -2.89 6.86 -5.05
C TYR A 415 -1.42 6.65 -4.65
N LEU A 416 -0.51 6.72 -5.62
CA LEU A 416 0.92 6.53 -5.36
C LEU A 416 1.47 7.60 -4.41
N ALA A 417 1.12 8.88 -4.62
CA ALA A 417 1.54 9.99 -3.75
C ALA A 417 0.93 9.89 -2.34
N TYR A 418 -0.33 9.47 -2.22
CA TYR A 418 -1.01 9.28 -0.94
C TYR A 418 -0.35 8.17 -0.11
N SER A 419 -0.04 7.05 -0.76
CA SER A 419 0.66 5.92 -0.13
C SER A 419 2.10 6.31 0.24
N GLU A 420 2.85 6.95 -0.66
CA GLU A 420 4.20 7.47 -0.40
C GLU A 420 4.20 8.40 0.82
N ALA A 421 3.25 9.33 0.89
CA ALA A 421 3.09 10.26 2.01
C ALA A 421 2.78 9.55 3.33
N GLY A 422 1.98 8.49 3.29
CA GLY A 422 1.68 7.65 4.46
C GLY A 422 2.93 7.04 5.08
N PHE A 423 3.83 6.51 4.26
CA PHE A 423 5.11 5.95 4.74
C PHE A 423 6.11 7.05 5.15
N ARG A 424 6.24 8.13 4.38
CA ARG A 424 7.14 9.24 4.73
C ARG A 424 6.80 9.90 6.05
N SER A 425 5.53 10.01 6.37
CA SER A 425 5.06 10.60 7.63
C SER A 425 5.14 9.65 8.83
N GLY A 426 5.48 8.37 8.62
CA GLY A 426 5.43 7.34 9.66
C GLY A 426 4.01 6.94 10.06
N TYR A 427 2.98 7.36 9.31
CA TYR A 427 1.60 6.91 9.51
C TYR A 427 1.41 5.44 9.11
N LEU A 428 2.17 4.98 8.13
CA LEU A 428 2.25 3.59 7.67
C LEU A 428 3.66 3.05 7.84
N ASP A 429 3.74 1.74 8.06
CA ASP A 429 4.98 0.97 8.04
C ASP A 429 4.79 -0.29 7.20
N VAL A 430 5.88 -0.95 6.82
CA VAL A 430 5.86 -2.29 6.24
C VAL A 430 6.79 -3.19 7.03
N GLN A 431 6.35 -4.42 7.25
CA GLN A 431 7.03 -5.35 8.14
C GLN A 431 7.20 -6.70 7.47
N GLN A 432 8.34 -7.36 7.74
CA GLN A 432 8.49 -8.79 7.57
C GLN A 432 8.42 -9.47 8.92
N LEU A 433 7.55 -10.47 9.03
CA LEU A 433 7.23 -11.21 10.25
C LEU A 433 7.58 -12.68 10.06
N LEU A 434 8.32 -13.26 10.99
CA LEU A 434 8.48 -14.71 11.11
C LEU A 434 7.48 -15.23 12.13
N LEU A 435 6.63 -16.17 11.70
CA LEU A 435 5.76 -16.92 12.60
C LEU A 435 6.15 -18.41 12.60
N THR A 436 6.09 -19.03 13.77
CA THR A 436 6.22 -20.49 13.95
C THR A 436 5.15 -20.95 14.91
N ARG A 437 4.89 -22.26 14.95
CA ARG A 437 4.11 -22.83 16.06
C ARG A 437 4.83 -22.59 17.37
N GLU A 438 4.06 -22.39 18.42
CA GLU A 438 4.57 -22.43 19.79
C GLU A 438 5.04 -23.86 20.04
N ASP A 439 6.29 -24.03 20.46
CA ASP A 439 6.78 -25.34 20.85
C ASP A 439 5.92 -25.80 22.03
N THR A 440 5.12 -26.83 21.84
CA THR A 440 4.46 -27.53 22.94
C THR A 440 5.57 -28.21 23.73
N ALA A 441 5.84 -27.69 24.94
CA ALA A 441 6.81 -28.23 25.87
C ALA A 441 6.53 -29.71 26.21
#